data_0a9a2e77651853bc12a5611b2d3f7719
#
_entry.id   0a9a2e77651853bc12a5611b2d3f7719
#
_cell.length_a   1.000
_cell.length_b   1.000
_cell.length_c   1.000
_cell.angle_alpha   90.00
_cell.angle_beta   90.00
_cell.angle_gamma   90.00
#
_symmetry.space_group_name_H-M   'P 1'
#
loop_
_entity.id
_entity.type
_entity.pdbx_description
1 polymer ?
#
loop_
_entity_poly.entity_id
_entity_poly.type
_entity_poly.pdbx_seq_one_letter_code
_entity_poly.pdbx_strand_id
1 'polypeptide(L)'
;ENDHELIGDSKGVIMFKKPLGLLGIFLIVVGIGYFIGAGVAYSKVQGGYGSLQSFSEVQNVQLSYDEDGNLTDRGTVEGGQAIMALLEDDWNFPVVDGDMDPNDPLVNTASEYMYQMATISYHTLNGTQTVVLTQDDIDAAIASEQLAADGTYEGVVEAYQGQVLEPGEYEVPVNGRYWTGFDRMDVLDGQARDMAWSGTAHALVAELGVGAATHSTLQLALGVAALLAGLGVVCTVMGAAFIWQVRSSEKSGKQAQTETKVEEPALANA
;
A
#
# COMPACT_ATOMS: atom_id res chain seq x y z
N GLU A 1 47.09 55.13 -20.51
CA GLU A 1 45.69 54.78 -20.79
C GLU A 1 45.50 53.30 -20.57
N ASN A 2 45.15 52.84 -19.34
CA ASN A 2 44.58 51.46 -19.03
C ASN A 2 44.73 51.08 -17.56
N ASP A 3 44.44 51.95 -16.56
CA ASP A 3 44.45 51.59 -15.14
C ASP A 3 43.10 51.64 -14.43
N HIS A 4 41.98 51.57 -15.19
CA HIS A 4 40.63 51.72 -14.60
C HIS A 4 39.74 50.46 -14.56
N GLU A 5 40.21 49.27 -14.98
CA GLU A 5 39.33 48.10 -15.15
C GLU A 5 39.47 46.99 -14.10
N LEU A 6 40.38 47.09 -13.13
CA LEU A 6 40.58 46.01 -12.14
C LEU A 6 39.94 46.24 -10.75
N ILE A 7 39.22 47.36 -10.53
CA ILE A 7 38.61 47.65 -9.21
C ILE A 7 37.15 47.22 -9.12
N GLY A 8 36.49 46.87 -10.27
CA GLY A 8 35.08 46.50 -10.33
C GLY A 8 34.75 45.11 -9.80
N ASP A 9 35.67 44.16 -9.92
CA ASP A 9 35.36 42.74 -9.68
C ASP A 9 35.39 42.34 -8.19
N SER A 10 36.20 43.01 -7.37
CA SER A 10 36.31 42.65 -5.94
C SER A 10 35.07 43.03 -5.10
N LYS A 11 34.32 44.08 -5.48
CA LYS A 11 33.11 44.49 -4.77
C LYS A 11 31.91 43.55 -5.02
N GLY A 12 31.79 42.97 -6.23
CA GLY A 12 30.75 42.00 -6.58
C GLY A 12 30.91 40.70 -5.77
N VAL A 13 32.12 40.19 -5.65
CA VAL A 13 32.43 38.96 -4.90
C VAL A 13 32.14 39.11 -3.39
N ILE A 14 32.37 40.27 -2.81
CA ILE A 14 32.12 40.56 -1.37
C ILE A 14 30.60 40.62 -1.08
N MET A 15 29.80 41.14 -2.04
CA MET A 15 28.37 41.36 -1.85
C MET A 15 27.57 40.06 -1.75
N PHE A 16 28.04 38.93 -2.37
CA PHE A 16 27.40 37.62 -2.35
C PHE A 16 27.79 36.74 -1.14
N LYS A 17 28.86 37.06 -0.40
CA LYS A 17 29.38 36.20 0.68
C LYS A 17 28.43 36.11 1.89
N LYS A 18 27.87 37.22 2.32
CA LYS A 18 26.94 37.25 3.48
C LYS A 18 25.64 36.50 3.22
N PRO A 19 24.92 36.72 2.08
CA PRO A 19 23.71 35.97 1.79
C PRO A 19 23.97 34.47 1.58
N LEU A 20 25.12 34.05 0.98
CA LEU A 20 25.49 32.66 0.82
C LEU A 20 25.72 31.97 2.18
N GLY A 21 26.39 32.61 3.13
CA GLY A 21 26.57 32.09 4.49
C GLY A 21 25.27 31.94 5.25
N LEU A 22 24.36 32.91 5.12
CA LEU A 22 23.01 32.87 5.71
C LEU A 22 22.17 31.71 5.10
N LEU A 23 22.24 31.54 3.77
CA LEU A 23 21.60 30.43 3.08
C LEU A 23 22.15 29.08 3.56
N GLY A 24 23.46 28.97 3.79
CA GLY A 24 24.07 27.77 4.35
C GLY A 24 23.54 27.42 5.73
N ILE A 25 23.42 28.41 6.62
CA ILE A 25 22.83 28.21 7.95
C ILE A 25 21.36 27.80 7.85
N PHE A 26 20.59 28.47 7.01
CA PHE A 26 19.17 28.16 6.78
C PHE A 26 19.00 26.70 6.31
N LEU A 27 19.79 26.27 5.34
CA LEU A 27 19.75 24.89 4.83
C LEU A 27 20.07 23.86 5.91
N ILE A 28 21.06 24.13 6.79
CA ILE A 28 21.36 23.24 7.91
C ILE A 28 20.17 23.14 8.87
N VAL A 29 19.53 24.24 9.21
CA VAL A 29 18.35 24.25 10.09
C VAL A 29 17.20 23.48 9.47
N VAL A 30 16.94 23.66 8.17
CA VAL A 30 15.93 22.92 7.42
C VAL A 30 16.28 21.42 7.36
N GLY A 31 17.56 21.09 7.11
CA GLY A 31 18.04 19.71 7.11
C GLY A 31 17.84 19.01 8.45
N ILE A 32 18.11 19.68 9.56
CA ILE A 32 17.82 19.16 10.92
C ILE A 32 16.31 18.95 11.09
N GLY A 33 15.47 19.88 10.63
CA GLY A 33 14.01 19.73 10.65
C GLY A 33 13.53 18.49 9.90
N TYR A 34 14.11 18.20 8.72
CA TYR A 34 13.82 16.99 7.96
C TYR A 34 14.25 15.71 8.71
N PHE A 35 15.40 15.68 9.38
CA PHE A 35 15.81 14.53 10.18
C PHE A 35 14.88 14.27 11.36
N ILE A 36 14.42 15.33 12.05
CA ILE A 36 13.43 15.18 13.12
C ILE A 36 12.12 14.61 12.56
N GLY A 37 11.62 15.16 11.44
CA GLY A 37 10.43 14.66 10.77
C GLY A 37 10.55 13.19 10.35
N ALA A 38 11.70 12.82 9.76
CA ALA A 38 12.01 11.44 9.38
C ALA A 38 12.02 10.50 10.60
N GLY A 39 12.64 10.89 11.69
CA GLY A 39 12.70 10.10 12.92
C GLY A 39 11.31 9.88 13.54
N VAL A 40 10.47 10.91 13.57
CA VAL A 40 9.09 10.79 14.06
C VAL A 40 8.26 9.89 13.15
N ALA A 41 8.34 10.06 11.82
CA ALA A 41 7.64 9.21 10.86
C ALA A 41 8.07 7.75 10.99
N TYR A 42 9.36 7.47 11.02
CA TYR A 42 9.92 6.13 11.21
C TYR A 42 9.44 5.47 12.50
N SER A 43 9.47 6.19 13.63
CA SER A 43 8.99 5.67 14.92
C SER A 43 7.50 5.30 14.89
N LYS A 44 6.67 6.09 14.20
CA LYS A 44 5.23 5.78 14.05
C LYS A 44 5.02 4.56 13.17
N VAL A 45 5.78 4.43 12.09
CA VAL A 45 5.74 3.27 11.19
C VAL A 45 6.11 1.99 11.94
N GLN A 46 7.20 2.00 12.72
CA GLN A 46 7.61 0.84 13.53
C GLN A 46 6.53 0.43 14.54
N GLY A 47 5.89 1.41 15.19
CA GLY A 47 4.75 1.14 16.09
C GLY A 47 3.56 0.52 15.35
N GLY A 48 3.28 0.98 14.11
CA GLY A 48 2.24 0.43 13.25
C GLY A 48 2.51 -1.02 12.84
N TYR A 49 3.73 -1.32 12.37
CA TYR A 49 4.13 -2.71 12.07
C TYR A 49 4.05 -3.61 13.30
N GLY A 50 4.53 -3.15 14.45
CA GLY A 50 4.43 -3.94 15.69
C GLY A 50 2.98 -4.26 16.09
N SER A 51 2.05 -3.31 15.90
CA SER A 51 0.63 -3.55 16.17
C SER A 51 0.01 -4.52 15.17
N LEU A 52 0.34 -4.39 13.87
CA LEU A 52 -0.15 -5.30 12.83
C LEU A 52 0.36 -6.72 13.08
N GLN A 53 1.65 -6.88 13.37
CA GLN A 53 2.27 -8.16 13.68
C GLN A 53 1.60 -8.83 14.90
N SER A 54 1.42 -8.09 16.01
CA SER A 54 0.77 -8.62 17.19
C SER A 54 -0.67 -9.06 16.93
N PHE A 55 -1.39 -8.35 16.07
CA PHE A 55 -2.73 -8.72 15.65
C PHE A 55 -2.72 -10.01 14.82
N SER A 56 -1.82 -10.13 13.85
CA SER A 56 -1.65 -11.32 13.03
C SER A 56 -1.28 -12.55 13.85
N GLU A 57 -0.39 -12.41 14.84
CA GLU A 57 0.00 -13.47 15.76
C GLU A 57 -1.18 -13.99 16.61
N VAL A 58 -2.05 -13.09 17.05
CA VAL A 58 -3.26 -13.47 17.82
C VAL A 58 -4.27 -14.19 16.93
N GLN A 59 -4.45 -13.75 15.68
CA GLN A 59 -5.32 -14.42 14.72
C GLN A 59 -4.76 -15.75 14.27
N ASN A 60 -3.43 -15.86 14.13
CA ASN A 60 -2.70 -17.04 13.70
C ASN A 60 -3.22 -17.67 12.39
N VAL A 61 -3.61 -16.83 11.44
CA VAL A 61 -3.96 -17.27 10.07
C VAL A 61 -2.66 -17.51 9.32
N GLN A 62 -2.53 -18.69 8.72
CA GLN A 62 -1.32 -19.09 7.99
C GLN A 62 -1.68 -19.55 6.58
N LEU A 63 -0.83 -19.21 5.63
CA LEU A 63 -0.88 -19.77 4.29
C LEU A 63 -0.38 -21.21 4.31
N SER A 64 -0.90 -22.03 3.40
CA SER A 64 -0.50 -23.43 3.29
C SER A 64 0.48 -23.62 2.14
N TYR A 65 1.57 -24.35 2.43
CA TYR A 65 2.61 -24.67 1.47
C TYR A 65 2.85 -26.20 1.43
N ASP A 66 3.30 -26.72 0.30
CA ASP A 66 3.79 -28.10 0.19
C ASP A 66 5.26 -28.21 0.62
N GLU A 67 5.85 -29.41 0.53
CA GLU A 67 7.24 -29.68 0.89
C GLU A 67 8.26 -28.95 -0.03
N ASP A 68 7.85 -28.57 -1.23
CA ASP A 68 8.65 -27.84 -2.21
C ASP A 68 8.51 -26.33 -2.07
N GLY A 69 7.66 -25.85 -1.15
CA GLY A 69 7.42 -24.42 -0.89
C GLY A 69 6.40 -23.78 -1.84
N ASN A 70 5.59 -24.57 -2.56
CA ASN A 70 4.52 -24.04 -3.38
C ASN A 70 3.27 -23.79 -2.54
N LEU A 71 2.57 -22.69 -2.81
CA LEU A 71 1.26 -22.40 -2.21
C LEU A 71 0.26 -23.51 -2.56
N THR A 72 -0.49 -23.92 -1.56
CA THR A 72 -1.54 -24.94 -1.73
C THR A 72 -2.88 -24.45 -1.19
N ASP A 73 -3.95 -24.93 -1.82
CA ASP A 73 -5.29 -24.83 -1.29
C ASP A 73 -5.90 -26.22 -1.19
N ARG A 74 -6.48 -26.53 -0.02
CA ARG A 74 -7.04 -27.87 0.29
C ARG A 74 -6.09 -29.03 -0.07
N GLY A 75 -4.78 -28.78 0.10
CA GLY A 75 -3.72 -29.77 -0.15
C GLY A 75 -3.32 -29.94 -1.62
N THR A 76 -3.73 -29.05 -2.51
CA THR A 76 -3.36 -29.10 -3.93
C THR A 76 -2.67 -27.82 -4.37
N VAL A 77 -1.61 -27.96 -5.18
CA VAL A 77 -0.89 -26.83 -5.79
C VAL A 77 -1.77 -26.14 -6.83
N GLU A 78 -2.56 -26.90 -7.57
CA GLU A 78 -3.50 -26.36 -8.56
C GLU A 78 -4.53 -25.42 -7.93
N GLY A 79 -5.01 -25.73 -6.71
CA GLY A 79 -5.90 -24.84 -5.95
C GLY A 79 -5.20 -23.54 -5.57
N GLY A 80 -3.96 -23.61 -5.08
CA GLY A 80 -3.14 -22.43 -4.78
C GLY A 80 -2.90 -21.55 -6.01
N GLN A 81 -2.59 -22.18 -7.15
CA GLN A 81 -2.40 -21.48 -8.43
C GLN A 81 -3.69 -20.81 -8.94
N ALA A 82 -4.84 -21.47 -8.79
CA ALA A 82 -6.13 -20.90 -9.21
C ALA A 82 -6.50 -19.66 -8.36
N ILE A 83 -6.19 -19.67 -7.06
CA ILE A 83 -6.38 -18.52 -6.18
C ILE A 83 -5.41 -17.40 -6.57
N MET A 84 -4.15 -17.72 -6.87
CA MET A 84 -3.18 -16.74 -7.32
C MET A 84 -3.60 -16.10 -8.65
N ALA A 85 -4.12 -16.89 -9.61
CA ALA A 85 -4.66 -16.38 -10.87
C ALA A 85 -5.85 -15.43 -10.65
N LEU A 86 -6.77 -15.74 -9.72
CA LEU A 86 -7.84 -14.81 -9.33
C LEU A 86 -7.26 -13.47 -8.81
N LEU A 87 -6.20 -13.55 -8.01
CA LEU A 87 -5.58 -12.35 -7.41
C LEU A 87 -4.83 -11.50 -8.44
N GLU A 88 -3.99 -12.11 -9.26
CA GLU A 88 -3.11 -11.42 -10.20
C GLU A 88 -3.79 -11.10 -11.54
N ASP A 89 -4.50 -12.06 -12.13
CA ASP A 89 -5.07 -11.93 -13.48
C ASP A 89 -6.43 -11.22 -13.45
N ASP A 90 -7.34 -11.58 -12.51
CA ASP A 90 -8.69 -11.02 -12.46
C ASP A 90 -8.73 -9.72 -11.66
N TRP A 91 -8.05 -9.66 -10.51
CA TRP A 91 -8.03 -8.47 -9.66
C TRP A 91 -6.87 -7.52 -9.96
N ASN A 92 -5.90 -7.94 -10.78
CA ASN A 92 -4.70 -7.18 -11.13
C ASN A 92 -3.93 -6.66 -9.90
N PHE A 93 -3.89 -7.45 -8.82
CA PHE A 93 -3.16 -7.08 -7.61
C PHE A 93 -1.67 -7.41 -7.80
N PRO A 94 -0.76 -6.43 -7.57
CA PRO A 94 0.67 -6.65 -7.71
C PRO A 94 1.21 -7.41 -6.49
N VAL A 95 1.26 -8.73 -6.58
CA VAL A 95 1.86 -9.58 -5.54
C VAL A 95 3.36 -9.30 -5.44
N VAL A 96 3.88 -9.22 -4.24
CA VAL A 96 5.31 -9.13 -3.95
C VAL A 96 5.81 -10.51 -3.60
N ASP A 97 6.63 -11.13 -4.48
CA ASP A 97 7.14 -12.50 -4.31
C ASP A 97 7.81 -12.73 -2.95
N GLY A 98 8.52 -11.71 -2.45
CA GLY A 98 9.20 -11.77 -1.16
C GLY A 98 8.27 -11.81 0.07
N ASP A 99 6.97 -11.49 -0.10
CA ASP A 99 5.97 -11.60 0.96
C ASP A 99 5.48 -13.05 1.11
N MET A 100 5.63 -13.89 0.06
CA MET A 100 5.12 -15.26 0.02
C MET A 100 6.22 -16.25 0.46
N ASP A 101 6.62 -16.19 1.73
CA ASP A 101 7.71 -17.02 2.27
C ASP A 101 7.15 -18.26 3.00
N PRO A 102 7.43 -19.51 2.51
CA PRO A 102 7.02 -20.72 3.21
C PRO A 102 7.64 -20.89 4.61
N ASN A 103 8.72 -20.15 4.94
CA ASN A 103 9.31 -20.17 6.29
C ASN A 103 8.64 -19.18 7.25
N ASP A 104 7.87 -18.22 6.72
CA ASP A 104 7.02 -17.30 7.49
C ASP A 104 5.60 -17.30 6.89
N PRO A 105 4.81 -18.35 7.13
CA PRO A 105 3.48 -18.49 6.52
C PRO A 105 2.41 -17.62 7.16
N LEU A 106 2.74 -16.85 8.20
CA LEU A 106 1.79 -16.01 8.91
C LEU A 106 1.28 -14.87 8.03
N VAL A 107 -0.04 -14.72 7.92
CA VAL A 107 -0.66 -13.64 7.15
C VAL A 107 -0.44 -12.30 7.85
N ASN A 108 0.58 -11.54 7.43
CA ASN A 108 0.97 -10.26 8.04
C ASN A 108 1.43 -9.19 7.02
N THR A 109 1.59 -9.56 5.75
CA THR A 109 1.94 -8.65 4.65
C THR A 109 0.73 -8.32 3.75
N ALA A 110 0.86 -7.31 2.89
CA ALA A 110 -0.21 -6.93 1.98
C ALA A 110 -0.55 -8.06 0.99
N SER A 111 0.45 -8.73 0.44
CA SER A 111 0.27 -9.82 -0.53
C SER A 111 -0.43 -11.02 0.12
N GLU A 112 -0.05 -11.40 1.33
CA GLU A 112 -0.66 -12.52 2.07
C GLU A 112 -2.11 -12.23 2.47
N TYR A 113 -2.41 -11.02 2.97
CA TYR A 113 -3.78 -10.60 3.25
C TYR A 113 -4.66 -10.67 2.00
N MET A 114 -4.14 -10.20 0.86
CA MET A 114 -4.86 -10.22 -0.40
C MET A 114 -5.02 -11.64 -0.95
N TYR A 115 -4.01 -12.49 -0.81
CA TYR A 115 -4.12 -13.91 -1.16
C TYR A 115 -5.17 -14.63 -0.31
N GLN A 116 -5.18 -14.41 0.99
CA GLN A 116 -6.20 -14.98 1.88
C GLN A 116 -7.60 -14.47 1.55
N MET A 117 -7.73 -13.19 1.17
CA MET A 117 -9.00 -12.63 0.66
C MET A 117 -9.43 -13.30 -0.65
N ALA A 118 -8.47 -13.53 -1.56
CA ALA A 118 -8.72 -14.26 -2.79
C ALA A 118 -9.13 -15.71 -2.54
N THR A 119 -8.55 -16.37 -1.54
CA THR A 119 -8.94 -17.74 -1.12
C THR A 119 -10.41 -17.80 -0.72
N ILE A 120 -10.87 -16.90 0.15
CA ILE A 120 -12.27 -16.85 0.58
C ILE A 120 -13.19 -16.58 -0.62
N SER A 121 -12.81 -15.62 -1.45
CA SER A 121 -13.60 -15.25 -2.63
C SER A 121 -13.63 -16.38 -3.66
N TYR A 122 -12.52 -17.06 -3.91
CA TYR A 122 -12.42 -18.20 -4.83
C TYR A 122 -13.37 -19.32 -4.44
N HIS A 123 -13.39 -19.70 -3.16
CA HIS A 123 -14.30 -20.74 -2.67
C HIS A 123 -15.76 -20.32 -2.76
N THR A 124 -16.05 -19.05 -2.54
CA THR A 124 -17.41 -18.51 -2.73
C THR A 124 -17.82 -18.56 -4.20
N LEU A 125 -16.97 -18.02 -5.09
CA LEU A 125 -17.25 -17.90 -6.52
C LEU A 125 -17.43 -19.24 -7.22
N ASN A 126 -16.69 -20.28 -6.79
CA ASN A 126 -16.74 -21.64 -7.34
C ASN A 126 -17.64 -22.59 -6.55
N GLY A 127 -18.38 -22.07 -5.57
CA GLY A 127 -19.28 -22.84 -4.74
C GLY A 127 -20.66 -23.05 -5.35
N THR A 128 -21.38 -24.01 -4.78
CA THR A 128 -22.83 -24.24 -4.98
C THR A 128 -23.53 -24.06 -3.64
N GLN A 129 -24.69 -23.47 -3.64
CA GLN A 129 -25.49 -23.27 -2.45
C GLN A 129 -26.71 -24.19 -2.47
N THR A 130 -26.97 -24.90 -1.37
CA THR A 130 -28.15 -25.72 -1.20
C THR A 130 -29.26 -24.88 -0.58
N VAL A 131 -30.12 -24.31 -1.40
CA VAL A 131 -31.29 -23.54 -0.95
C VAL A 131 -32.37 -24.50 -0.53
N VAL A 132 -32.88 -24.35 0.70
CA VAL A 132 -33.97 -25.18 1.24
C VAL A 132 -35.26 -24.36 1.25
N LEU A 133 -36.23 -24.75 0.44
CA LEU A 133 -37.56 -24.13 0.44
C LEU A 133 -38.51 -24.93 1.31
N THR A 134 -39.24 -24.24 2.16
CA THR A 134 -40.42 -24.74 2.88
C THR A 134 -41.70 -24.45 2.10
N GLN A 135 -42.83 -25.01 2.51
CA GLN A 135 -44.14 -24.64 1.93
C GLN A 135 -44.47 -23.17 2.15
N ASP A 136 -44.11 -22.64 3.32
CA ASP A 136 -44.32 -21.23 3.64
C ASP A 136 -43.50 -20.30 2.72
N ASP A 137 -42.27 -20.71 2.34
CA ASP A 137 -41.43 -19.96 1.39
C ASP A 137 -42.06 -19.93 -0.01
N ILE A 138 -42.61 -21.06 -0.45
CA ILE A 138 -43.26 -21.18 -1.76
C ILE A 138 -44.56 -20.33 -1.76
N ASP A 139 -45.38 -20.43 -0.73
CA ASP A 139 -46.59 -19.65 -0.62
C ASP A 139 -46.30 -18.13 -0.58
N ALA A 140 -45.25 -17.74 0.13
CA ALA A 140 -44.75 -16.35 0.15
C ALA A 140 -44.25 -15.87 -1.21
N ALA A 141 -43.52 -16.76 -1.93
CA ALA A 141 -43.00 -16.46 -3.27
C ALA A 141 -44.15 -16.31 -4.30
N ILE A 142 -45.19 -17.14 -4.22
CA ILE A 142 -46.41 -16.97 -5.05
C ILE A 142 -47.13 -15.66 -4.69
N ALA A 143 -47.27 -15.36 -3.40
CA ALA A 143 -47.95 -14.14 -2.95
C ALA A 143 -47.19 -12.86 -3.35
N SER A 144 -45.87 -12.93 -3.49
CA SER A 144 -45.01 -11.81 -3.92
C SER A 144 -44.69 -11.80 -5.42
N GLU A 145 -45.37 -12.66 -6.20
CA GLU A 145 -45.17 -12.80 -7.68
C GLU A 145 -43.75 -13.19 -8.11
N GLN A 146 -43.01 -13.83 -7.22
CA GLN A 146 -41.67 -14.44 -7.55
C GLN A 146 -41.86 -15.82 -8.20
N LEU A 147 -42.96 -16.49 -7.95
CA LEU A 147 -43.41 -17.70 -8.61
C LEU A 147 -44.74 -17.47 -9.31
N ALA A 148 -45.03 -18.22 -10.36
CA ALA A 148 -46.33 -18.23 -10.97
C ALA A 148 -47.39 -18.76 -9.98
N ALA A 149 -48.67 -18.49 -10.22
CA ALA A 149 -49.76 -18.86 -9.31
C ALA A 149 -49.90 -20.37 -9.09
N ASP A 150 -49.36 -21.18 -9.98
CA ASP A 150 -49.32 -22.65 -9.89
C ASP A 150 -48.00 -23.17 -9.27
N GLY A 151 -47.10 -22.27 -8.81
CA GLY A 151 -45.83 -22.60 -8.25
C GLY A 151 -44.72 -22.82 -9.32
N THR A 152 -45.01 -22.56 -10.60
CA THR A 152 -44.00 -22.71 -11.67
C THR A 152 -42.91 -21.65 -11.52
N TYR A 153 -41.64 -22.08 -11.59
CA TYR A 153 -40.48 -21.22 -11.52
C TYR A 153 -40.15 -20.67 -12.90
N GLU A 154 -40.13 -19.35 -13.04
CA GLU A 154 -39.75 -18.60 -14.24
C GLU A 154 -38.51 -17.73 -14.02
N GLY A 155 -37.76 -17.99 -12.94
CA GLY A 155 -36.62 -17.20 -12.53
C GLY A 155 -35.33 -17.50 -13.29
N VAL A 156 -34.21 -17.00 -12.75
CA VAL A 156 -32.90 -16.97 -13.46
C VAL A 156 -32.08 -18.25 -13.32
N VAL A 157 -32.47 -19.19 -12.45
CA VAL A 157 -31.72 -20.44 -12.27
C VAL A 157 -32.17 -21.46 -13.33
N GLU A 158 -31.41 -21.56 -14.42
CA GLU A 158 -31.78 -22.35 -15.62
C GLU A 158 -32.18 -23.78 -15.31
N ALA A 159 -31.53 -24.43 -14.35
CA ALA A 159 -31.78 -25.80 -13.98
C ALA A 159 -33.25 -26.08 -13.55
N TYR A 160 -33.97 -25.08 -13.09
CA TYR A 160 -35.32 -25.20 -12.53
C TYR A 160 -36.38 -24.46 -13.33
N GLN A 161 -36.01 -23.76 -14.40
CA GLN A 161 -36.99 -23.06 -15.25
C GLN A 161 -38.09 -23.96 -15.78
N GLY A 162 -39.34 -23.53 -15.65
CA GLY A 162 -40.53 -24.25 -16.08
C GLY A 162 -40.95 -25.41 -15.16
N GLN A 163 -40.26 -25.61 -14.03
CA GLN A 163 -40.65 -26.63 -13.04
C GLN A 163 -41.52 -26.02 -11.96
N VAL A 164 -42.46 -26.78 -11.46
CA VAL A 164 -43.21 -26.42 -10.24
C VAL A 164 -42.32 -26.72 -9.06
N LEU A 165 -42.04 -25.70 -8.25
CA LEU A 165 -41.24 -25.86 -7.04
C LEU A 165 -42.07 -26.48 -5.92
N GLU A 166 -41.49 -27.46 -5.25
CA GLU A 166 -42.06 -28.12 -4.07
C GLU A 166 -41.13 -27.92 -2.87
N PRO A 167 -41.59 -28.13 -1.63
CA PRO A 167 -40.70 -28.08 -0.47
C PRO A 167 -39.55 -29.08 -0.65
N GLY A 168 -38.30 -28.59 -0.57
CA GLY A 168 -37.12 -29.41 -0.83
C GLY A 168 -35.81 -28.62 -0.92
N GLU A 169 -34.78 -29.33 -1.37
CA GLU A 169 -33.42 -28.78 -1.54
C GLU A 169 -33.15 -28.47 -3.01
N TYR A 170 -32.56 -27.31 -3.28
CA TYR A 170 -32.28 -26.81 -4.61
C TYR A 170 -30.80 -26.41 -4.71
N GLU A 171 -30.04 -27.03 -5.56
CA GLU A 171 -28.65 -26.73 -5.79
C GLU A 171 -28.49 -25.53 -6.74
N VAL A 172 -28.01 -24.39 -6.21
CA VAL A 172 -27.83 -23.16 -6.98
C VAL A 172 -26.35 -22.84 -7.07
N PRO A 173 -25.71 -23.03 -8.23
CA PRO A 173 -24.31 -22.70 -8.39
C PRO A 173 -24.06 -21.19 -8.43
N VAL A 174 -22.97 -20.75 -7.80
CA VAL A 174 -22.57 -19.32 -7.78
C VAL A 174 -22.00 -18.90 -9.14
N ASN A 175 -21.29 -19.80 -9.83
CA ASN A 175 -20.81 -19.62 -11.22
C ASN A 175 -20.01 -18.31 -11.42
N GLY A 176 -19.07 -18.01 -10.53
CA GLY A 176 -18.22 -16.82 -10.61
C GLY A 176 -18.93 -15.50 -10.33
N ARG A 177 -20.17 -15.53 -9.86
CA ARG A 177 -20.96 -14.31 -9.61
C ARG A 177 -20.63 -13.69 -8.26
N TYR A 178 -20.23 -12.41 -8.30
CA TYR A 178 -20.14 -11.58 -7.12
C TYR A 178 -21.54 -11.15 -6.64
N TRP A 179 -21.62 -10.59 -5.44
CA TRP A 179 -22.82 -10.11 -4.76
C TRP A 179 -23.85 -9.41 -5.66
N THR A 180 -23.40 -8.60 -6.62
CA THR A 180 -24.26 -7.85 -7.53
C THR A 180 -24.75 -8.63 -8.74
N GLY A 181 -24.21 -9.82 -8.96
CA GLY A 181 -24.53 -10.68 -10.11
C GLY A 181 -25.75 -11.58 -9.91
N PHE A 182 -26.43 -11.50 -8.76
CA PHE A 182 -27.59 -12.28 -8.42
C PHE A 182 -28.88 -11.48 -8.54
N ASP A 183 -29.97 -12.15 -8.89
CA ASP A 183 -31.31 -11.58 -8.79
C ASP A 183 -31.83 -11.71 -7.35
N ARG A 184 -31.87 -10.60 -6.63
CA ARG A 184 -32.29 -10.57 -5.22
C ARG A 184 -33.80 -10.83 -5.01
N MET A 185 -34.57 -10.69 -6.08
CA MET A 185 -36.02 -10.88 -6.04
C MET A 185 -36.42 -12.30 -6.45
N ASP A 186 -35.46 -13.10 -6.92
CA ASP A 186 -35.69 -14.51 -7.25
C ASP A 186 -35.64 -15.38 -6.00
N VAL A 187 -36.59 -16.29 -5.85
CA VAL A 187 -36.77 -17.14 -4.66
C VAL A 187 -35.59 -18.08 -4.41
N LEU A 188 -34.90 -18.55 -5.46
CA LEU A 188 -33.72 -19.40 -5.36
C LEU A 188 -32.42 -18.58 -5.38
N ASP A 189 -32.28 -17.71 -6.37
CA ASP A 189 -31.05 -16.95 -6.61
C ASP A 189 -30.79 -15.92 -5.50
N GLY A 190 -31.84 -15.29 -4.97
CA GLY A 190 -31.74 -14.37 -3.85
C GLY A 190 -31.27 -15.04 -2.55
N GLN A 191 -31.80 -16.25 -2.25
CA GLN A 191 -31.32 -17.02 -1.09
C GLN A 191 -29.90 -17.54 -1.29
N ALA A 192 -29.59 -18.07 -2.47
CA ALA A 192 -28.24 -18.53 -2.81
C ALA A 192 -27.20 -17.39 -2.66
N ARG A 193 -27.55 -16.16 -3.08
CA ARG A 193 -26.73 -14.98 -2.88
C ARG A 193 -26.42 -14.72 -1.40
N ASP A 194 -27.46 -14.74 -0.55
CA ASP A 194 -27.32 -14.42 0.87
C ASP A 194 -26.53 -15.52 1.63
N MET A 195 -26.57 -16.75 1.14
CA MET A 195 -25.76 -17.86 1.64
C MET A 195 -24.29 -17.76 1.17
N ALA A 196 -24.06 -17.55 -0.11
CA ALA A 196 -22.73 -17.46 -0.72
C ALA A 196 -21.97 -16.23 -0.19
N TRP A 197 -22.61 -15.06 -0.24
CA TRP A 197 -22.06 -13.79 0.22
C TRP A 197 -22.64 -13.41 1.58
N SER A 198 -22.53 -14.32 2.53
CA SER A 198 -23.02 -14.11 3.89
C SER A 198 -22.34 -12.91 4.56
N GLY A 199 -22.97 -12.40 5.63
CA GLY A 199 -22.37 -11.35 6.45
C GLY A 199 -20.98 -11.71 6.98
N THR A 200 -20.72 -12.99 7.27
CA THR A 200 -19.41 -13.49 7.69
C THR A 200 -18.39 -13.42 6.53
N ALA A 201 -18.76 -13.86 5.32
CA ALA A 201 -17.87 -13.76 4.16
C ALA A 201 -17.48 -12.30 3.87
N HIS A 202 -18.46 -11.39 3.89
CA HIS A 202 -18.19 -9.97 3.73
C HIS A 202 -17.29 -9.38 4.84
N ALA A 203 -17.51 -9.78 6.10
CA ALA A 203 -16.69 -9.31 7.21
C ALA A 203 -15.24 -9.77 7.07
N LEU A 204 -15.00 -11.04 6.72
CA LEU A 204 -13.65 -11.59 6.52
C LEU A 204 -12.93 -10.91 5.34
N VAL A 205 -13.61 -10.75 4.21
CA VAL A 205 -13.04 -10.04 3.05
C VAL A 205 -12.70 -8.58 3.41
N ALA A 206 -13.58 -7.89 4.15
CA ALA A 206 -13.32 -6.52 4.58
C ALA A 206 -12.15 -6.44 5.58
N GLU A 207 -12.06 -7.35 6.53
CA GLU A 207 -10.97 -7.42 7.51
C GLU A 207 -9.61 -7.62 6.85
N LEU A 208 -9.51 -8.59 5.93
CA LEU A 208 -8.30 -8.87 5.17
C LEU A 208 -7.92 -7.69 4.26
N GLY A 209 -8.90 -7.03 3.64
CA GLY A 209 -8.69 -5.81 2.88
C GLY A 209 -8.13 -4.66 3.73
N VAL A 210 -8.60 -4.52 4.98
CA VAL A 210 -8.04 -3.54 5.94
C VAL A 210 -6.61 -3.90 6.32
N GLY A 211 -6.30 -5.17 6.53
CA GLY A 211 -4.93 -5.66 6.78
C GLY A 211 -3.98 -5.29 5.66
N ALA A 212 -4.34 -5.62 4.42
CA ALA A 212 -3.58 -5.28 3.22
C ALA A 212 -3.36 -3.77 3.07
N ALA A 213 -4.42 -2.97 3.22
CA ALA A 213 -4.35 -1.51 3.13
C ALA A 213 -3.48 -0.90 4.23
N THR A 214 -3.54 -1.45 5.44
CA THR A 214 -2.72 -1.01 6.58
C THR A 214 -1.24 -1.27 6.30
N HIS A 215 -0.87 -2.49 5.89
CA HIS A 215 0.51 -2.83 5.54
C HIS A 215 1.04 -1.93 4.41
N SER A 216 0.29 -1.77 3.31
CA SER A 216 0.66 -0.89 2.19
C SER A 216 0.84 0.57 2.61
N THR A 217 0.00 1.07 3.51
CA THR A 217 0.10 2.43 4.06
C THR A 217 1.37 2.60 4.90
N LEU A 218 1.74 1.59 5.69
CA LEU A 218 2.99 1.59 6.47
C LEU A 218 4.21 1.58 5.57
N GLN A 219 4.21 0.82 4.47
CA GLN A 219 5.28 0.85 3.47
C GLN A 219 5.42 2.23 2.81
N LEU A 220 4.30 2.85 2.42
CA LEU A 220 4.30 4.20 1.87
C LEU A 220 4.87 5.21 2.87
N ALA A 221 4.44 5.13 4.13
CA ALA A 221 4.92 6.02 5.20
C ALA A 221 6.42 5.82 5.48
N LEU A 222 6.94 4.59 5.36
CA LEU A 222 8.38 4.30 5.43
C LEU A 222 9.13 4.97 4.28
N GLY A 223 8.60 4.92 3.06
CA GLY A 223 9.14 5.63 1.90
C GLY A 223 9.21 7.15 2.11
N VAL A 224 8.16 7.74 2.70
CA VAL A 224 8.14 9.16 3.08
C VAL A 224 9.21 9.48 4.13
N ALA A 225 9.37 8.65 5.15
CA ALA A 225 10.42 8.82 6.15
C ALA A 225 11.82 8.78 5.52
N ALA A 226 12.08 7.86 4.60
CA ALA A 226 13.33 7.77 3.86
C ALA A 226 13.58 9.00 2.97
N LEU A 227 12.55 9.51 2.29
CA LEU A 227 12.62 10.73 1.49
C LEU A 227 13.00 11.93 2.36
N LEU A 228 12.36 12.10 3.52
CA LEU A 228 12.68 13.17 4.46
C LEU A 228 14.13 13.07 4.95
N ALA A 229 14.59 11.87 5.29
CA ALA A 229 15.98 11.63 5.67
C ALA A 229 16.96 12.04 4.56
N GLY A 230 16.68 11.65 3.30
CA GLY A 230 17.46 12.02 2.13
C GLY A 230 17.53 13.54 1.91
N LEU A 231 16.40 14.24 2.01
CA LEU A 231 16.34 15.71 1.95
C LEU A 231 17.12 16.35 3.08
N GLY A 232 17.08 15.79 4.30
CA GLY A 232 17.88 16.20 5.44
C GLY A 232 19.38 16.15 5.14
N VAL A 233 19.85 15.04 4.54
CA VAL A 233 21.25 14.91 4.12
C VAL A 233 21.63 15.96 3.09
N VAL A 234 20.84 16.10 2.02
CA VAL A 234 21.12 17.06 0.93
C VAL A 234 21.20 18.48 1.47
N CYS A 235 20.20 18.92 2.24
CA CYS A 235 20.18 20.27 2.80
C CYS A 235 21.37 20.52 3.73
N THR A 236 21.70 19.56 4.59
CA THR A 236 22.81 19.70 5.54
C THR A 236 24.16 19.78 4.83
N VAL A 237 24.38 18.89 3.84
CA VAL A 237 25.65 18.87 3.06
C VAL A 237 25.80 20.16 2.24
N MET A 238 24.75 20.60 1.54
CA MET A 238 24.77 21.85 0.78
C MET A 238 24.99 23.05 1.69
N GLY A 239 24.31 23.10 2.84
CA GLY A 239 24.49 24.17 3.82
C GLY A 239 25.92 24.24 4.36
N ALA A 240 26.52 23.09 4.69
CA ALA A 240 27.90 22.99 5.13
C ALA A 240 28.88 23.43 4.02
N ALA A 241 28.63 23.03 2.77
CA ALA A 241 29.46 23.44 1.63
C ALA A 241 29.43 24.95 1.41
N PHE A 242 28.27 25.61 1.51
CA PHE A 242 28.17 27.06 1.38
C PHE A 242 28.90 27.79 2.52
N ILE A 243 28.79 27.33 3.75
CA ILE A 243 29.52 27.92 4.90
C ILE A 243 31.03 27.72 4.70
N TRP A 244 31.46 26.52 4.26
CA TRP A 244 32.86 26.25 4.01
C TRP A 244 33.44 27.15 2.90
N GLN A 245 32.72 27.35 1.81
CA GLN A 245 33.12 28.23 0.71
C GLN A 245 33.28 29.68 1.14
N VAL A 246 32.37 30.22 1.97
CA VAL A 246 32.46 31.56 2.53
C VAL A 246 33.71 31.71 3.41
N ARG A 247 33.95 30.73 4.31
CA ARG A 247 35.12 30.74 5.22
C ARG A 247 36.46 30.60 4.49
N SER A 248 36.54 29.74 3.47
CA SER A 248 37.78 29.60 2.68
C SER A 248 38.11 30.86 1.89
N SER A 249 37.11 31.51 1.30
CA SER A 249 37.28 32.78 0.59
C SER A 249 37.74 33.94 1.53
N GLU A 250 37.31 33.94 2.79
CA GLU A 250 37.77 34.93 3.76
C GLU A 250 39.26 34.76 4.17
N LYS A 251 39.70 33.48 4.28
CA LYS A 251 41.11 33.17 4.59
C LYS A 251 42.06 33.60 3.46
N SER A 252 41.69 33.30 2.22
CA SER A 252 42.49 33.69 1.04
C SER A 252 42.58 35.21 0.89
N GLY A 253 41.48 35.94 1.14
CA GLY A 253 41.46 37.41 1.10
C GLY A 253 42.35 38.08 2.19
N LYS A 254 42.42 37.48 3.40
CA LYS A 254 43.31 37.95 4.46
C LYS A 254 44.76 37.69 4.17
N GLN A 255 45.13 36.55 3.58
CA GLN A 255 46.50 36.23 3.15
C GLN A 255 47.00 37.21 2.08
N ALA A 256 46.21 37.48 1.04
CA ALA A 256 46.56 38.45 0.01
C ALA A 256 46.79 39.87 0.54
N GLN A 257 45.94 40.34 1.53
CA GLN A 257 46.14 41.63 2.17
C GLN A 257 47.39 41.71 3.04
N THR A 258 47.80 40.58 3.64
CA THR A 258 49.02 40.54 4.48
C THR A 258 50.29 40.57 3.59
N GLU A 259 50.29 39.93 2.44
CA GLU A 259 51.40 39.94 1.48
C GLU A 259 51.58 41.35 0.86
N THR A 260 50.50 42.01 0.46
CA THR A 260 50.55 43.39 -0.10
C THR A 260 51.08 44.41 0.92
N LYS A 261 50.84 44.22 2.22
CA LYS A 261 51.25 45.10 3.27
C LYS A 261 52.73 44.94 3.68
N VAL A 262 53.33 43.80 3.34
CA VAL A 262 54.77 43.52 3.57
C VAL A 262 55.62 44.06 2.44
N GLU A 263 55.12 44.22 1.20
CA GLU A 263 55.88 44.78 0.07
C GLU A 263 55.97 46.33 0.07
N GLU A 264 55.02 47.03 0.68
CA GLU A 264 54.96 48.51 0.65
C GLU A 264 56.15 49.23 1.38
N PRO A 265 56.80 48.70 2.46
CA PRO A 265 57.89 49.39 3.11
C PRO A 265 59.24 49.31 2.38
N ALA A 266 59.43 48.43 1.40
CA ALA A 266 60.74 48.23 0.73
C ALA A 266 61.01 49.27 -0.36
N LEU A 267 60.01 49.96 -0.88
CA LEU A 267 60.17 50.94 -1.99
C LEU A 267 60.24 52.42 -1.49
N ALA A 268 60.06 52.68 -0.19
CA ALA A 268 60.09 54.03 0.37
C ALA A 268 61.52 54.47 0.85
N ASN A 269 62.55 53.60 0.72
CA ASN A 269 63.90 53.87 1.17
C ASN A 269 64.96 53.64 0.07
N ALA A 270 64.61 53.81 -1.21
CA ALA A 270 65.58 53.80 -2.33
C ALA A 270 65.72 55.15 -3.02
#